data_9c0ef5984fdf12346593fd90575bd712
#
_entry.id   9c0ef5984fdf12346593fd90575bd712
#
_cell.length_a   1.000
_cell.length_b   1.000
_cell.length_c   1.000
_cell.angle_alpha   90.00
_cell.angle_beta   90.00
_cell.angle_gamma   90.00
#
_symmetry.space_group_name_H-M   'P 1'
#
loop_
_entity.id
_entity.type
_entity.pdbx_description
1 polymer ?
#
loop_
_entity_poly.entity_id
_entity_poly.type
_entity_poly.pdbx_seq_one_letter_code
_entity_poly.pdbx_strand_id
1 'polypeptide(L)'
;LFSIPEQSNGLEPIEQQIERLPNATRRLAAQLRLPLEIEEVWAVLTDYDRLTSFIPNLISSRVVSREGLEVVLEQEGAQRFAGLRFTAKVTLELRERRPDGMLDFRMVSGDFRRFEGAWFVCPDPLGGVRLRYEVLIQACRGMPIGLIEQRLKEDLSMNLRAVAAE
;
A
#
# COMPACT_ATOMS: atom_id res chain seq x y z
N LEU A 1 -19.05 4.72 -2.50
CA LEU A 1 -19.35 3.30 -2.46
C LEU A 1 -19.58 2.77 -3.87
N PHE A 2 -18.53 2.36 -4.54
CA PHE A 2 -18.68 1.70 -5.83
C PHE A 2 -18.02 0.33 -5.75
N SER A 3 -18.85 -0.71 -5.65
CA SER A 3 -18.44 -2.07 -5.97
C SER A 3 -18.43 -2.18 -7.49
N ILE A 4 -17.26 -2.28 -8.07
CA ILE A 4 -17.15 -2.68 -9.48
C ILE A 4 -16.91 -4.18 -9.46
N PRO A 5 -17.87 -4.99 -9.92
CA PRO A 5 -17.63 -6.42 -10.05
C PRO A 5 -16.76 -6.65 -11.28
N GLU A 6 -15.48 -6.69 -11.10
CA GLU A 6 -14.60 -7.23 -12.11
C GLU A 6 -14.38 -8.70 -11.84
N GLN A 7 -15.05 -9.50 -12.62
CA GLN A 7 -14.82 -10.94 -12.67
C GLN A 7 -13.44 -11.16 -13.29
N SER A 8 -12.46 -11.47 -12.47
CA SER A 8 -11.24 -12.05 -12.98
C SER A 8 -10.70 -13.08 -12.01
N ASN A 9 -10.70 -14.31 -12.47
CA ASN A 9 -9.92 -15.42 -11.94
C ASN A 9 -10.15 -15.86 -10.49
N GLY A 10 -11.40 -15.90 -10.02
CA GLY A 10 -11.73 -16.48 -8.72
C GLY A 10 -11.33 -15.65 -7.51
N LEU A 11 -10.85 -14.43 -7.72
CA LEU A 11 -10.58 -13.46 -6.66
C LEU A 11 -11.86 -12.70 -6.32
N GLU A 12 -12.09 -12.49 -5.02
CA GLU A 12 -13.20 -11.65 -4.56
C GLU A 12 -12.98 -10.18 -4.99
N PRO A 13 -14.08 -9.41 -5.16
CA PRO A 13 -13.96 -7.98 -5.46
C PRO A 13 -13.24 -7.25 -4.34
N ILE A 14 -12.41 -6.26 -4.74
CA ILE A 14 -11.71 -5.40 -3.80
C ILE A 14 -12.66 -4.35 -3.26
N GLU A 15 -12.76 -4.27 -1.94
CA GLU A 15 -13.50 -3.20 -1.27
C GLU A 15 -12.57 -2.02 -1.01
N GLN A 16 -13.01 -0.82 -1.38
CA GLN A 16 -12.27 0.43 -1.17
C GLN A 16 -13.07 1.44 -0.38
N GLN A 17 -12.38 2.22 0.44
CA GLN A 17 -12.94 3.32 1.20
C GLN A 17 -12.01 4.54 1.10
N ILE A 18 -12.61 5.74 1.03
CA ILE A 18 -11.89 7.01 1.03
C ILE A 18 -12.54 7.95 1.99
N GLU A 19 -11.70 8.59 2.81
CA GLU A 19 -12.11 9.66 3.71
C GLU A 19 -11.30 10.90 3.39
N ARG A 20 -12.00 12.00 3.13
CA ARG A 20 -11.39 13.31 2.90
C ARG A 20 -11.34 14.08 4.19
N LEU A 21 -10.13 14.43 4.61
CA LEU A 21 -9.85 15.14 5.84
C LEU A 21 -9.33 16.55 5.53
N PRO A 22 -9.35 17.48 6.52
CA PRO A 22 -8.82 18.83 6.34
C PRO A 22 -7.34 18.86 5.96
N ASN A 23 -6.87 20.00 5.44
CA ASN A 23 -5.47 20.27 5.13
C ASN A 23 -4.86 19.32 4.08
N ALA A 24 -5.58 19.07 3.01
CA ALA A 24 -5.16 18.20 1.91
C ALA A 24 -4.74 16.80 2.40
N THR A 25 -5.52 16.25 3.33
CA THR A 25 -5.29 14.93 3.91
C THR A 25 -6.33 13.95 3.41
N ARG A 26 -5.89 12.73 3.09
CA ARG A 26 -6.75 11.65 2.62
C ARG A 26 -6.41 10.36 3.38
N ARG A 27 -7.44 9.66 3.80
CA ARG A 27 -7.32 8.30 4.31
C ARG A 27 -7.96 7.34 3.32
N LEU A 28 -7.17 6.39 2.85
CA LEU A 28 -7.63 5.38 1.91
C LEU A 28 -7.45 4.01 2.51
N ALA A 29 -8.39 3.12 2.23
CA ALA A 29 -8.31 1.73 2.64
C ALA A 29 -8.83 0.83 1.54
N ALA A 30 -8.24 -0.34 1.40
CA ALA A 30 -8.68 -1.38 0.49
C ALA A 30 -8.45 -2.74 1.11
N GLN A 31 -9.35 -3.68 0.84
CA GLN A 31 -9.23 -5.04 1.35
C GLN A 31 -9.73 -6.07 0.36
N LEU A 32 -9.17 -7.27 0.46
CA LEU A 32 -9.64 -8.43 -0.27
C LEU A 32 -9.33 -9.71 0.50
N ARG A 33 -10.05 -10.79 0.17
CA ARG A 33 -9.74 -12.12 0.68
C ARG A 33 -8.85 -12.87 -0.31
N LEU A 34 -7.81 -13.51 0.22
CA LEU A 34 -6.86 -14.30 -0.56
C LEU A 34 -6.95 -15.77 -0.14
N PRO A 35 -7.00 -16.72 -1.11
CA PRO A 35 -6.95 -18.14 -0.81
C PRO A 35 -5.51 -18.62 -0.55
N LEU A 36 -4.83 -17.98 0.39
CA LEU A 36 -3.42 -18.22 0.73
C LEU A 36 -3.27 -18.45 2.22
N GLU A 37 -2.14 -19.03 2.60
CA GLU A 37 -1.74 -19.14 4.00
C GLU A 37 -1.15 -17.83 4.51
N ILE A 38 -1.26 -17.59 5.82
CA ILE A 38 -0.75 -16.36 6.45
C ILE A 38 0.74 -16.17 6.18
N GLU A 39 1.52 -17.24 6.30
CA GLU A 39 2.97 -17.20 6.08
C GLU A 39 3.33 -16.82 4.65
N GLU A 40 2.55 -17.27 3.67
CA GLU A 40 2.77 -16.91 2.25
C GLU A 40 2.57 -15.42 2.04
N VAL A 41 1.52 -14.84 2.64
CA VAL A 41 1.26 -13.40 2.52
C VAL A 41 2.37 -12.59 3.19
N TRP A 42 2.79 -12.98 4.40
CA TRP A 42 3.90 -12.31 5.09
C TRP A 42 5.21 -12.40 4.32
N ALA A 43 5.49 -13.53 3.69
CA ALA A 43 6.70 -13.69 2.88
C ALA A 43 6.74 -12.70 1.72
N VAL A 44 5.61 -12.48 1.05
CA VAL A 44 5.51 -11.51 -0.06
C VAL A 44 5.65 -10.07 0.46
N LEU A 45 4.91 -9.71 1.51
CA LEU A 45 4.88 -8.34 2.04
C LEU A 45 6.24 -7.91 2.61
N THR A 46 7.03 -8.82 3.15
CA THR A 46 8.31 -8.50 3.80
C THR A 46 9.54 -8.72 2.92
N ASP A 47 9.34 -9.08 1.68
CA ASP A 47 10.42 -9.17 0.69
C ASP A 47 10.65 -7.81 0.03
N TYR A 48 11.13 -6.86 0.82
CA TYR A 48 11.16 -5.44 0.49
C TYR A 48 11.95 -5.09 -0.78
N ASP A 49 13.07 -5.78 -1.02
CA ASP A 49 13.90 -5.50 -2.19
C ASP A 49 13.28 -6.01 -3.50
N ARG A 50 12.32 -6.91 -3.40
CA ARG A 50 11.60 -7.45 -4.57
C ARG A 50 10.26 -6.79 -4.84
N LEU A 51 9.85 -5.80 -4.04
CA LEU A 51 8.56 -5.14 -4.21
C LEU A 51 8.41 -4.48 -5.59
N THR A 52 9.50 -3.96 -6.15
CA THR A 52 9.50 -3.36 -7.50
C THR A 52 9.16 -4.34 -8.61
N SER A 53 9.36 -5.64 -8.38
CA SER A 53 9.07 -6.66 -9.38
C SER A 53 7.58 -6.91 -9.58
N PHE A 54 6.74 -6.53 -8.62
CA PHE A 54 5.31 -6.81 -8.69
C PHE A 54 4.41 -5.63 -8.29
N ILE A 55 4.88 -4.63 -7.55
CA ILE A 55 4.07 -3.45 -7.22
C ILE A 55 4.15 -2.44 -8.36
N PRO A 56 3.01 -2.12 -9.00
CA PRO A 56 2.98 -1.14 -10.08
C PRO A 56 3.43 0.24 -9.62
N ASN A 57 4.08 0.98 -10.53
CA ASN A 57 4.54 2.37 -10.29
C ASN A 57 5.62 2.53 -9.21
N LEU A 58 6.10 1.45 -8.61
CA LEU A 58 7.23 1.48 -7.70
C LEU A 58 8.53 1.32 -8.52
N ILE A 59 9.37 2.35 -8.56
CA ILE A 59 10.61 2.35 -9.33
C ILE A 59 11.73 1.67 -8.56
N SER A 60 11.83 1.96 -7.26
CA SER A 60 12.87 1.40 -6.40
C SER A 60 12.34 1.12 -5.00
N SER A 61 12.91 0.09 -4.40
CA SER A 61 12.66 -0.28 -3.01
C SER A 61 13.93 -0.89 -2.45
N ARG A 62 14.48 -0.29 -1.39
CA ARG A 62 15.76 -0.71 -0.83
C ARG A 62 15.74 -0.65 0.69
N VAL A 63 16.14 -1.74 1.32
CA VAL A 63 16.36 -1.78 2.77
C VAL A 63 17.62 -0.98 3.10
N VAL A 64 17.48 0.04 3.93
CA VAL A 64 18.61 0.88 4.40
C VAL A 64 19.17 0.33 5.70
N SER A 65 18.29 -0.10 6.61
CA SER A 65 18.71 -0.71 7.87
C SER A 65 17.63 -1.66 8.38
N ARG A 66 18.07 -2.62 9.20
CA ARG A 66 17.14 -3.55 9.85
C ARG A 66 17.65 -3.86 11.24
N GLU A 67 16.81 -3.61 12.25
CA GLU A 67 17.06 -3.97 13.65
C GLU A 67 15.86 -4.72 14.21
N GLY A 68 15.99 -6.06 14.32
CA GLY A 68 14.89 -6.91 14.79
C GLY A 68 13.66 -6.79 13.90
N LEU A 69 12.56 -6.30 14.46
CA LEU A 69 11.27 -6.11 13.76
C LEU A 69 11.13 -4.75 13.10
N GLU A 70 12.10 -3.86 13.26
CA GLU A 70 12.09 -2.54 12.67
C GLU A 70 12.96 -2.50 11.41
N VAL A 71 12.39 -1.96 10.33
CA VAL A 71 13.04 -1.86 9.03
C VAL A 71 12.93 -0.43 8.53
N VAL A 72 14.03 0.12 8.05
CA VAL A 72 14.03 1.40 7.32
C VAL A 72 14.16 1.13 5.84
N LEU A 73 13.24 1.67 5.06
CA LEU A 73 13.08 1.38 3.65
C LEU A 73 13.03 2.68 2.86
N GLU A 74 13.85 2.78 1.82
CA GLU A 74 13.76 3.86 0.83
C GLU A 74 12.98 3.37 -0.38
N GLN A 75 11.94 4.13 -0.76
CA GLN A 75 11.12 3.83 -1.93
C GLN A 75 10.95 5.05 -2.82
N GLU A 76 10.89 4.82 -4.11
CA GLU A 76 10.56 5.82 -5.11
C GLU A 76 9.45 5.29 -6.00
N GLY A 77 8.37 6.06 -6.11
CA GLY A 77 7.27 5.80 -7.02
C GLY A 77 7.26 6.80 -8.16
N ALA A 78 6.71 6.41 -9.31
CA ALA A 78 6.50 7.29 -10.44
C ALA A 78 5.13 7.09 -11.04
N GLN A 79 4.54 8.20 -11.52
CA GLN A 79 3.27 8.17 -12.23
C GLN A 79 3.29 9.17 -13.37
N ARG A 80 2.55 8.87 -14.43
CA ARG A 80 2.32 9.79 -15.54
C ARG A 80 0.93 10.38 -15.45
N PHE A 81 0.86 11.69 -15.58
CA PHE A 81 -0.39 12.41 -15.64
C PHE A 81 -0.30 13.54 -16.66
N ALA A 82 -1.24 13.64 -17.58
CA ALA A 82 -1.28 14.66 -18.64
C ALA A 82 0.04 14.77 -19.42
N GLY A 83 0.70 13.64 -19.70
CA GLY A 83 1.98 13.58 -20.41
C GLY A 83 3.20 13.93 -19.57
N LEU A 84 3.03 14.28 -18.30
CA LEU A 84 4.11 14.59 -17.37
C LEU A 84 4.37 13.40 -16.45
N ARG A 85 5.64 13.20 -16.10
CA ARG A 85 6.06 12.18 -15.15
C ARG A 85 6.28 12.81 -13.78
N PHE A 86 5.53 12.33 -12.79
CA PHE A 86 5.69 12.72 -11.40
C PHE A 86 6.39 11.60 -10.64
N THR A 87 7.38 11.95 -9.82
CA THR A 87 8.06 11.02 -8.94
C THR A 87 7.93 11.47 -7.49
N ALA A 88 7.84 10.52 -6.58
CA ALA A 88 7.84 10.79 -5.16
C ALA A 88 8.77 9.81 -4.46
N LYS A 89 9.61 10.33 -3.57
CA LYS A 89 10.53 9.56 -2.74
C LYS A 89 10.08 9.60 -1.30
N VAL A 90 10.15 8.45 -0.64
CA VAL A 90 9.84 8.33 0.77
C VAL A 90 10.87 7.42 1.44
N THR A 91 11.25 7.78 2.66
CA THR A 91 11.95 6.89 3.57
C THR A 91 10.96 6.49 4.64
N LEU A 92 10.69 5.20 4.73
CA LEU A 92 9.70 4.62 5.63
C LEU A 92 10.38 3.87 6.76
N GLU A 93 9.86 4.03 7.95
CA GLU A 93 10.13 3.16 9.08
C GLU A 93 8.97 2.17 9.19
N LEU A 94 9.27 0.88 9.08
CA LEU A 94 8.29 -0.19 9.14
C LEU A 94 8.49 -1.01 10.41
N ARG A 95 7.40 -1.48 10.96
CA ARG A 95 7.41 -2.40 12.11
C ARG A 95 6.60 -3.64 11.79
N GLU A 96 7.26 -4.78 11.83
CA GLU A 96 6.64 -6.09 11.62
C GLU A 96 6.05 -6.60 12.94
N ARG A 97 4.71 -6.66 13.02
CA ARG A 97 3.99 -7.15 14.20
C ARG A 97 3.16 -8.36 13.83
N ARG A 98 3.82 -9.46 13.49
CA ARG A 98 3.13 -10.69 13.04
C ARG A 98 2.11 -11.24 14.03
N PRO A 99 2.37 -11.27 15.36
CA PRO A 99 1.36 -11.72 16.33
C PRO A 99 0.07 -10.90 16.29
N ASP A 100 0.17 -9.62 15.96
CA ASP A 100 -0.98 -8.71 15.84
C ASP A 100 -1.56 -8.68 14.42
N GLY A 101 -0.96 -9.41 13.48
CA GLY A 101 -1.36 -9.42 12.07
C GLY A 101 -1.16 -8.07 11.39
N MET A 102 -0.12 -7.33 11.75
CA MET A 102 0.05 -5.94 11.33
C MET A 102 1.49 -5.65 10.86
N LEU A 103 1.61 -4.96 9.74
CA LEU A 103 2.83 -4.34 9.26
C LEU A 103 2.56 -2.85 9.14
N ASP A 104 2.96 -2.07 10.13
CA ASP A 104 2.75 -0.63 10.11
C ASP A 104 3.96 0.11 9.55
N PHE A 105 3.71 1.27 8.96
CA PHE A 105 4.75 2.11 8.38
C PHE A 105 4.44 3.58 8.56
N ARG A 106 5.50 4.37 8.64
CA ARG A 106 5.39 5.83 8.63
C ARG A 106 6.59 6.43 7.90
N MET A 107 6.37 7.54 7.23
CA MET A 107 7.43 8.30 6.59
C MET A 107 8.24 9.07 7.64
N VAL A 108 9.55 8.90 7.60
CA VAL A 108 10.49 9.68 8.44
C VAL A 108 11.13 10.81 7.65
N SER A 109 11.20 10.67 6.32
CA SER A 109 11.56 11.75 5.40
C SER A 109 10.98 11.47 4.02
N GLY A 110 10.75 12.51 3.23
CA GLY A 110 10.24 12.34 1.88
C GLY A 110 9.42 13.51 1.37
N ASP A 111 8.80 13.31 0.22
CA ASP A 111 8.14 14.36 -0.56
C ASP A 111 6.74 14.71 -0.09
N PHE A 112 6.16 13.95 0.82
CA PHE A 112 4.86 14.24 1.42
C PHE A 112 5.04 14.95 2.76
N ARG A 113 3.99 15.61 3.24
CA ARG A 113 3.96 16.15 4.59
C ARG A 113 3.70 15.03 5.60
N ARG A 114 2.86 14.07 5.22
CA ARG A 114 2.54 12.90 6.02
C ARG A 114 2.25 11.72 5.12
N PHE A 115 2.80 10.57 5.44
CA PHE A 115 2.57 9.32 4.73
C PHE A 115 2.75 8.18 5.72
N GLU A 116 1.66 7.56 6.15
CA GLU A 116 1.69 6.50 7.13
C GLU A 116 0.51 5.56 6.96
N GLY A 117 0.64 4.35 7.45
CA GLY A 117 -0.43 3.39 7.36
C GLY A 117 -0.03 2.01 7.85
N ALA A 118 -0.76 1.01 7.37
CA ALA A 118 -0.52 -0.37 7.75
C ALA A 118 -1.09 -1.36 6.73
N TRP A 119 -0.47 -2.52 6.69
CA TRP A 119 -1.03 -3.74 6.15
C TRP A 119 -1.56 -4.59 7.29
N PHE A 120 -2.78 -5.10 7.15
CA PHE A 120 -3.40 -6.00 8.11
C PHE A 120 -3.57 -7.37 7.44
N VAL A 121 -3.04 -8.39 8.10
CA VAL A 121 -3.07 -9.78 7.62
C VAL A 121 -3.79 -10.61 8.67
N CYS A 122 -5.03 -10.98 8.40
CA CYS A 122 -5.88 -11.67 9.35
C CYS A 122 -6.48 -12.94 8.73
N PRO A 123 -6.69 -14.02 9.52
CA PRO A 123 -7.47 -15.16 9.04
C PRO A 123 -8.87 -14.70 8.65
N ASP A 124 -9.38 -15.20 7.53
CA ASP A 124 -10.75 -14.97 7.14
C ASP A 124 -11.65 -16.09 7.67
N PRO A 125 -12.86 -15.78 8.23
CA PRO A 125 -13.78 -16.80 8.73
C PRO A 125 -14.23 -17.80 7.67
N LEU A 126 -14.19 -17.43 6.39
CA LEU A 126 -14.55 -18.29 5.26
C LEU A 126 -13.36 -19.08 4.69
N GLY A 127 -12.20 -19.01 5.35
CA GLY A 127 -10.95 -19.60 4.90
C GLY A 127 -10.05 -18.61 4.18
N GLY A 128 -8.73 -18.90 4.16
CA GLY A 128 -7.74 -18.00 3.59
C GLY A 128 -7.42 -16.81 4.50
N VAL A 129 -6.93 -15.76 3.88
CA VAL A 129 -6.45 -14.56 4.56
C VAL A 129 -7.23 -13.33 4.06
N ARG A 130 -7.62 -12.46 4.98
CA ARG A 130 -8.10 -11.13 4.65
C ARG A 130 -6.94 -10.17 4.74
N LEU A 131 -6.60 -9.58 3.60
CA LEU A 131 -5.54 -8.58 3.47
C LEU A 131 -6.19 -7.21 3.36
N ARG A 132 -5.81 -6.28 4.24
CA ARG A 132 -6.28 -4.89 4.24
C ARG A 132 -5.08 -3.95 4.22
N TYR A 133 -5.15 -2.94 3.38
CA TYR A 133 -4.16 -1.87 3.31
C TYR A 133 -4.85 -0.55 3.65
N GLU A 134 -4.28 0.18 4.58
CA GLU A 134 -4.72 1.52 4.94
C GLU A 134 -3.57 2.50 4.83
N VAL A 135 -3.82 3.67 4.27
CA VAL A 135 -2.83 4.73 4.16
C VAL A 135 -3.45 6.09 4.46
N LEU A 136 -2.73 6.89 5.24
CA LEU A 136 -3.04 8.29 5.50
C LEU A 136 -1.97 9.14 4.84
N ILE A 137 -2.39 9.99 3.90
CA ILE A 137 -1.50 10.86 3.13
C ILE A 137 -1.91 12.30 3.33
N GLN A 138 -0.93 13.16 3.60
CA GLN A 138 -1.07 14.60 3.54
C GLN A 138 -0.10 15.16 2.51
N ALA A 139 -0.65 15.88 1.52
CA ALA A 139 0.13 16.49 0.47
C ALA A 139 0.88 17.72 0.99
N CYS A 140 2.04 17.99 0.42
CA CYS A 140 2.73 19.25 0.61
C CYS A 140 2.02 20.37 -0.15
N ARG A 141 2.30 21.61 0.23
CA ARG A 141 1.74 22.79 -0.41
C ARG A 141 2.10 22.80 -1.91
N GLY A 142 1.08 22.99 -2.74
CA GLY A 142 1.25 22.99 -4.20
C GLY A 142 1.06 21.63 -4.87
N MET A 143 0.98 20.55 -4.11
CA MET A 143 0.66 19.24 -4.69
C MET A 143 -0.85 19.13 -5.00
N PRO A 144 -1.22 18.61 -6.19
CA PRO A 144 -2.63 18.48 -6.59
C PRO A 144 -3.27 17.27 -5.91
N ILE A 145 -3.78 17.44 -4.69
CA ILE A 145 -4.30 16.34 -3.86
C ILE A 145 -5.44 15.56 -4.53
N GLY A 146 -6.29 16.22 -5.31
CA GLY A 146 -7.39 15.55 -6.01
C GLY A 146 -6.89 14.55 -7.05
N LEU A 147 -5.80 14.87 -7.74
CA LEU A 147 -5.17 13.98 -8.72
C LEU A 147 -4.42 12.84 -8.02
N ILE A 148 -3.75 13.16 -6.91
CA ILE A 148 -3.07 12.16 -6.07
C ILE A 148 -4.09 11.17 -5.53
N GLU A 149 -5.22 11.64 -5.01
CA GLU A 149 -6.32 10.81 -4.52
C GLU A 149 -6.80 9.81 -5.57
N GLN A 150 -7.07 10.28 -6.78
CA GLN A 150 -7.55 9.44 -7.88
C GLN A 150 -6.55 8.34 -8.22
N ARG A 151 -5.27 8.68 -8.27
CA ARG A 151 -4.19 7.72 -8.56
C ARG A 151 -4.01 6.70 -7.44
N LEU A 152 -4.10 7.15 -6.19
CA LEU A 152 -3.99 6.26 -5.04
C LEU A 152 -5.10 5.23 -5.00
N LYS A 153 -6.32 5.58 -5.40
CA LYS A 153 -7.42 4.64 -5.55
C LYS A 153 -7.08 3.49 -6.50
N GLU A 154 -6.56 3.85 -7.66
CA GLU A 154 -6.16 2.88 -8.68
C GLU A 154 -4.99 2.03 -8.19
N ASP A 155 -4.01 2.67 -7.60
CA ASP A 155 -2.78 2.00 -7.12
C ASP A 155 -3.06 1.04 -5.96
N LEU A 156 -3.97 1.36 -5.05
CA LEU A 156 -4.34 0.46 -3.95
C LEU A 156 -4.90 -0.86 -4.49
N SER A 157 -5.83 -0.79 -5.44
CA SER A 157 -6.40 -1.98 -6.06
C SER A 157 -5.33 -2.78 -6.79
N MET A 158 -4.46 -2.12 -7.54
CA MET A 158 -3.38 -2.76 -8.27
C MET A 158 -2.37 -3.41 -7.34
N ASN A 159 -2.01 -2.74 -6.25
CA ASN A 159 -1.07 -3.28 -5.26
C ASN A 159 -1.62 -4.53 -4.57
N LEU A 160 -2.89 -4.52 -4.16
CA LEU A 160 -3.52 -5.69 -3.56
C LEU A 160 -3.59 -6.86 -4.54
N ARG A 161 -3.95 -6.62 -5.80
CA ARG A 161 -3.99 -7.65 -6.84
C ARG A 161 -2.60 -8.18 -7.16
N ALA A 162 -1.58 -7.32 -7.15
CA ALA A 162 -0.20 -7.72 -7.38
C ALA A 162 0.31 -8.65 -6.27
N VAL A 163 0.00 -8.36 -5.01
CA VAL A 163 0.32 -9.26 -3.89
C VAL A 163 -0.40 -10.59 -4.04
N ALA A 164 -1.66 -10.57 -4.46
CA ALA A 164 -2.46 -11.78 -4.68
C ALA A 164 -1.89 -12.67 -5.79
N ALA A 165 -1.25 -12.09 -6.81
CA ALA A 165 -0.70 -12.81 -7.95
C ALA A 165 0.65 -13.49 -7.66
N GLU A 166 1.35 -13.08 -6.60
CA GLU A 166 2.60 -13.69 -6.17
C GLU A 166 2.35 -14.88 -5.23
#